data_13d35fd903c026f106c0555552f52485
#
_entry.id   13d35fd903c026f106c0555552f52485
#
_cell.length_a   1.000
_cell.length_b   1.000
_cell.length_c   1.000
_cell.angle_alpha   90.00
_cell.angle_beta   90.00
_cell.angle_gamma   90.00
#
_symmetry.space_group_name_H-M   'P 1'
#
loop_
_entity.id
_entity.type
_entity.pdbx_description
1 polymer ?
#
loop_
_entity_poly.entity_id
_entity_poly.type
_entity_poly.pdbx_seq_one_letter_code
_entity_poly.pdbx_strand_id
1 'polypeptide(L)'
;MLETLNIKNFAIIENTSLSFNLGFNVLIGQTGAGKSIVINALKFVLGDKPNKDNIRTGENEMYVKAVFSNLGQKVNDCLNSFDVACDDVLIISRSFNIEGKSSCKINGETVTVSMLKQIGSLLVDICGQHDGTMLLNSNNHLALLDSYAKDSLLKDKEKLSELLSKKKEIEKEILSLGGDDKDRERTLDLLDYQIKEIENANLKEGEDEQLENDIQVMSNHEKISNALEITYSGLSNDNLYQALSNLELAGNYDNKLLEYAERLKSVFIEFEDVSSSINEYMSNMSFSENELDNLTLRLENIKSLKKKYGNTIEDVLNYLDECKTKYENIQNSEELLVKLQSQKVDIIKELYNVCVKIHNTRIKVAKEIEAKVEKELATLGMKNTKFTIMFNQVPNIENAQFTTSGFDTIEFMFSANAGEQQRSLVKTISGGELSRFMLAIKNVFASCEDTNLLIFDEIDSGVSGEVGYLVGQKLAILSKTYQIICITHLPQVTALADNYIYISKQVEGEHTKSVASYLTTEQLASYLVTLFGSKESTAGLEHAKELITSAQKFKENLNK
;
A
#
# COMPACT_ATOMS: atom_id res chain seq x y z
N MET A 1 2.98 24.27 7.79
CA MET A 1 2.89 25.47 6.90
C MET A 1 4.07 25.52 5.95
N LEU A 2 3.96 26.18 4.79
CA LEU A 2 5.10 26.49 3.91
C LEU A 2 5.83 27.73 4.45
N GLU A 3 7.10 27.60 4.78
CA GLU A 3 7.92 28.74 5.25
C GLU A 3 8.67 29.40 4.11
N THR A 4 9.38 28.59 3.30
CA THR A 4 10.16 29.12 2.18
C THR A 4 10.02 28.27 0.93
N LEU A 5 10.05 28.94 -0.21
CA LEU A 5 10.10 28.32 -1.53
C LEU A 5 11.27 28.92 -2.32
N ASN A 6 12.29 28.12 -2.58
CA ASN A 6 13.45 28.50 -3.36
C ASN A 6 13.32 27.92 -4.77
N ILE A 7 13.37 28.77 -5.76
CA ILE A 7 13.18 28.41 -7.18
C ILE A 7 14.42 28.84 -7.95
N LYS A 8 15.03 27.91 -8.69
CA LYS A 8 16.21 28.18 -9.52
C LYS A 8 16.00 27.62 -10.93
N ASN A 9 16.26 28.45 -11.93
CA ASN A 9 16.22 28.11 -13.36
C ASN A 9 14.86 27.54 -13.81
N PHE A 10 13.76 28.09 -13.30
CA PHE A 10 12.41 27.62 -13.60
C PHE A 10 11.66 28.65 -14.44
N ALA A 11 11.39 28.36 -15.69
CA ALA A 11 10.79 29.24 -16.70
C ALA A 11 11.52 30.62 -16.75
N ILE A 12 10.83 31.70 -16.42
CA ILE A 12 11.44 33.05 -16.40
C ILE A 12 12.09 33.40 -15.05
N ILE A 13 12.04 32.51 -14.07
CA ILE A 13 12.68 32.70 -12.76
C ILE A 13 14.11 32.15 -12.82
N GLU A 14 15.09 33.02 -12.64
CA GLU A 14 16.50 32.65 -12.56
C GLU A 14 16.84 32.11 -11.17
N ASN A 15 16.65 32.90 -10.14
CA ASN A 15 16.85 32.53 -8.75
C ASN A 15 15.98 33.42 -7.85
N THR A 16 15.05 32.82 -7.12
CA THR A 16 14.13 33.56 -6.25
C THR A 16 13.88 32.73 -4.98
N SER A 17 13.93 33.42 -3.84
CA SER A 17 13.53 32.88 -2.55
C SER A 17 12.29 33.63 -2.06
N LEU A 18 11.22 32.88 -1.83
CA LEU A 18 9.96 33.37 -1.29
C LEU A 18 9.78 32.90 0.12
N SER A 19 9.46 33.78 1.04
CA SER A 19 9.05 33.46 2.40
C SER A 19 7.56 33.72 2.57
N PHE A 20 6.88 32.79 3.21
CA PHE A 20 5.44 32.87 3.47
C PHE A 20 5.21 32.89 4.99
N ASN A 21 4.27 33.71 5.42
CA ASN A 21 3.87 33.78 6.81
C ASN A 21 2.54 33.02 7.03
N LEU A 22 2.19 32.78 8.28
CA LEU A 22 0.84 32.33 8.65
C LEU A 22 -0.20 33.35 8.16
N GLY A 23 -1.43 32.87 8.00
CA GLY A 23 -2.54 33.71 7.55
C GLY A 23 -2.66 33.80 6.04
N PHE A 24 -3.16 34.91 5.55
CA PHE A 24 -3.51 35.12 4.16
C PHE A 24 -2.36 35.81 3.40
N ASN A 25 -1.64 35.06 2.55
CA ASN A 25 -0.60 35.57 1.66
C ASN A 25 -1.18 35.77 0.27
N VAL A 26 -0.91 36.92 -0.35
CA VAL A 26 -1.34 37.20 -1.72
C VAL A 26 -0.14 37.42 -2.63
N LEU A 27 -0.16 36.73 -3.79
CA LEU A 27 0.79 36.94 -4.88
C LEU A 27 0.20 37.92 -5.87
N ILE A 28 0.81 39.12 -5.98
CA ILE A 28 0.36 40.21 -6.82
C ILE A 28 1.45 40.62 -7.83
N GLY A 29 1.10 41.37 -8.84
CA GLY A 29 2.03 41.79 -9.89
C GLY A 29 1.40 41.78 -11.28
N GLN A 30 2.15 42.21 -12.27
CA GLN A 30 1.68 42.30 -13.66
C GLN A 30 1.30 40.95 -14.25
N THR A 31 0.38 40.96 -15.21
CA THR A 31 0.00 39.74 -15.95
C THR A 31 1.24 39.16 -16.65
N GLY A 32 1.46 37.86 -16.53
CA GLY A 32 2.63 37.19 -17.09
C GLY A 32 3.96 37.46 -16.34
N ALA A 33 3.94 38.11 -15.16
CA ALA A 33 5.15 38.35 -14.36
C ALA A 33 5.72 37.11 -13.66
N GLY A 34 5.02 35.99 -13.71
CA GLY A 34 5.51 34.74 -13.11
C GLY A 34 4.72 34.26 -11.89
N LYS A 35 3.55 34.87 -11.58
CA LYS A 35 2.71 34.46 -10.45
C LYS A 35 2.32 32.97 -10.52
N SER A 36 1.76 32.53 -11.64
CA SER A 36 1.39 31.12 -11.86
C SER A 36 2.62 30.21 -11.96
N ILE A 37 3.80 30.76 -12.33
CA ILE A 37 5.06 30.02 -12.35
C ILE A 37 5.49 29.61 -10.94
N VAL A 38 5.24 30.44 -9.93
CA VAL A 38 5.50 30.11 -8.51
C VAL A 38 4.65 28.91 -8.07
N ILE A 39 3.35 28.88 -8.44
CA ILE A 39 2.49 27.74 -8.16
C ILE A 39 2.97 26.49 -8.92
N ASN A 40 3.35 26.63 -10.19
CA ASN A 40 3.87 25.53 -10.98
C ASN A 40 5.18 24.97 -10.40
N ALA A 41 6.05 25.83 -9.87
CA ALA A 41 7.26 25.39 -9.17
C ALA A 41 6.92 24.63 -7.87
N LEU A 42 5.91 25.09 -7.13
CA LEU A 42 5.44 24.37 -5.95
C LEU A 42 4.80 23.02 -6.31
N LYS A 43 3.96 22.96 -7.34
CA LYS A 43 3.43 21.67 -7.87
C LYS A 43 4.55 20.73 -8.28
N PHE A 44 5.56 21.24 -8.97
CA PHE A 44 6.71 20.46 -9.38
C PHE A 44 7.44 19.85 -8.19
N VAL A 45 7.75 20.61 -7.14
CA VAL A 45 8.46 20.09 -5.96
C VAL A 45 7.60 19.12 -5.15
N LEU A 46 6.26 19.19 -5.26
CA LEU A 46 5.32 18.28 -4.61
C LEU A 46 5.01 17.00 -5.41
N GLY A 47 5.63 16.81 -6.58
CA GLY A 47 5.55 15.53 -7.29
C GLY A 47 4.82 15.57 -8.63
N ASP A 48 4.40 16.72 -9.13
CA ASP A 48 3.76 16.80 -10.44
C ASP A 48 4.73 16.46 -11.58
N LYS A 49 4.16 16.05 -12.72
CA LYS A 49 4.95 15.66 -13.89
C LYS A 49 5.82 16.83 -14.38
N PRO A 50 7.14 16.66 -14.47
CA PRO A 50 8.01 17.73 -14.98
C PRO A 50 7.77 17.97 -16.46
N ASN A 51 7.86 19.26 -16.88
CA ASN A 51 7.90 19.65 -18.27
C ASN A 51 9.26 20.28 -18.60
N LYS A 52 9.90 19.85 -19.68
CA LYS A 52 11.19 20.40 -20.15
C LYS A 52 11.08 21.89 -20.51
N ASP A 53 9.92 22.34 -20.98
CA ASP A 53 9.66 23.75 -21.30
C ASP A 53 9.70 24.65 -20.05
N ASN A 54 9.64 24.08 -18.85
CA ASN A 54 9.80 24.79 -17.59
C ASN A 54 11.27 25.01 -17.21
N ILE A 55 12.23 24.42 -17.91
CA ILE A 55 13.65 24.74 -17.72
C ILE A 55 13.94 26.08 -18.37
N ARG A 56 14.59 27.00 -17.64
CA ARG A 56 14.95 28.32 -18.16
C ARG A 56 15.81 28.18 -19.42
N THR A 57 15.51 28.99 -20.43
CA THR A 57 16.25 29.00 -21.70
C THR A 57 17.73 29.26 -21.44
N GLY A 58 18.60 28.40 -21.94
CA GLY A 58 20.05 28.49 -21.76
C GLY A 58 20.58 27.70 -20.53
N GLU A 59 19.69 27.12 -19.73
CA GLU A 59 20.06 26.34 -18.54
C GLU A 59 19.85 24.85 -18.77
N ASN A 60 20.62 24.02 -18.07
CA ASN A 60 20.58 22.57 -18.21
C ASN A 60 19.66 21.87 -17.20
N GLU A 61 19.34 22.54 -16.09
CA GLU A 61 18.60 21.97 -14.98
C GLU A 61 17.78 23.04 -14.27
N MET A 62 16.56 22.67 -13.85
CA MET A 62 15.76 23.43 -12.91
C MET A 62 15.76 22.77 -11.53
N TYR A 63 15.72 23.60 -10.48
CA TYR A 63 15.72 23.15 -9.09
C TYR A 63 14.71 23.92 -8.26
N VAL A 64 13.94 23.21 -7.44
CA VAL A 64 13.00 23.80 -6.49
C VAL A 64 13.19 23.14 -5.14
N LYS A 65 13.19 23.96 -4.07
CA LYS A 65 13.23 23.55 -2.67
C LYS A 65 12.12 24.23 -1.90
N ALA A 66 11.31 23.45 -1.19
CA ALA A 66 10.27 23.92 -0.29
C ALA A 66 10.57 23.48 1.15
N VAL A 67 10.34 24.37 2.11
CA VAL A 67 10.52 24.10 3.54
C VAL A 67 9.17 24.25 4.22
N PHE A 68 8.76 23.21 4.92
CA PHE A 68 7.50 23.15 5.66
C PHE A 68 7.77 22.96 7.16
N SER A 69 6.96 23.59 7.98
CA SER A 69 6.92 23.41 9.44
C SER A 69 5.50 23.18 9.93
N ASN A 70 5.31 22.91 11.22
CA ASN A 70 4.01 22.63 11.79
C ASN A 70 3.26 21.53 11.00
N LEU A 71 3.85 20.35 10.93
CA LEU A 71 3.31 19.21 10.18
C LEU A 71 2.13 18.60 10.93
N GLY A 72 1.07 18.24 10.19
CA GLY A 72 -0.05 17.48 10.74
C GLY A 72 0.32 16.02 11.03
N GLN A 73 -0.41 15.37 11.94
CA GLN A 73 -0.15 13.98 12.34
C GLN A 73 -0.13 13.01 11.15
N LYS A 74 -1.05 13.17 10.20
CA LYS A 74 -1.10 12.31 9.00
C LYS A 74 0.15 12.41 8.13
N VAL A 75 0.80 13.59 8.07
CA VAL A 75 2.07 13.78 7.35
C VAL A 75 3.18 13.01 8.06
N ASN A 76 3.25 13.10 9.40
CA ASN A 76 4.24 12.38 10.20
C ASN A 76 4.04 10.86 10.09
N ASP A 77 2.80 10.37 10.16
CA ASP A 77 2.50 8.95 9.98
C ASP A 77 2.90 8.44 8.59
N CYS A 78 2.68 9.25 7.56
CA CYS A 78 3.08 8.94 6.19
C CYS A 78 4.62 8.91 6.04
N LEU A 79 5.34 9.88 6.62
CA LEU A 79 6.81 9.92 6.61
C LEU A 79 7.41 8.71 7.33
N ASN A 80 6.85 8.35 8.50
CA ASN A 80 7.25 7.16 9.24
C ASN A 80 7.03 5.87 8.44
N SER A 81 5.95 5.79 7.65
CA SER A 81 5.70 4.63 6.78
C SER A 81 6.72 4.48 5.65
N PHE A 82 7.48 5.52 5.36
CA PHE A 82 8.55 5.56 4.36
C PHE A 82 9.96 5.51 4.96
N ASP A 83 10.06 5.31 6.29
CA ASP A 83 11.32 5.35 7.04
C ASP A 83 12.09 6.68 6.89
N VAL A 84 11.39 7.78 6.61
CA VAL A 84 11.99 9.12 6.50
C VAL A 84 11.88 9.82 7.84
N ALA A 85 13.03 10.07 8.45
CA ALA A 85 13.10 10.83 9.70
C ALA A 85 12.69 12.30 9.47
N CYS A 86 11.78 12.80 10.29
CA CYS A 86 11.38 14.19 10.27
C CYS A 86 11.16 14.68 11.71
N ASP A 87 11.88 15.73 12.05
CA ASP A 87 11.63 16.52 13.26
C ASP A 87 10.53 17.56 12.97
N ASP A 88 10.70 18.80 13.44
CA ASP A 88 9.70 19.88 13.28
C ASP A 88 9.68 20.49 11.86
N VAL A 89 10.69 20.24 11.05
CA VAL A 89 10.89 20.87 9.73
C VAL A 89 11.05 19.81 8.64
N LEU A 90 10.24 19.91 7.60
CA LEU A 90 10.28 19.07 6.42
C LEU A 90 10.86 19.86 5.23
N ILE A 91 11.97 19.39 4.70
CA ILE A 91 12.64 19.97 3.54
C ILE A 91 12.41 19.07 2.34
N ILE A 92 11.68 19.56 1.35
CA ILE A 92 11.47 18.86 0.09
C ILE A 92 12.26 19.57 -1.01
N SER A 93 13.03 18.85 -1.78
CA SER A 93 13.74 19.41 -2.94
C SER A 93 13.65 18.50 -4.15
N ARG A 94 13.54 19.12 -5.31
CA ARG A 94 13.48 18.40 -6.58
C ARG A 94 14.24 19.12 -7.66
N SER A 95 15.01 18.34 -8.45
CA SER A 95 15.64 18.82 -9.68
C SER A 95 15.16 18.03 -10.90
N PHE A 96 15.26 18.65 -12.07
CA PHE A 96 14.96 18.04 -13.35
C PHE A 96 15.82 18.66 -14.44
N ASN A 97 16.48 17.82 -15.24
CA ASN A 97 17.41 18.27 -16.27
C ASN A 97 16.88 18.03 -17.71
N ILE A 98 17.57 18.60 -18.69
CA ILE A 98 17.23 18.48 -20.13
C ILE A 98 17.28 17.04 -20.65
N GLU A 99 18.05 16.17 -20.01
CA GLU A 99 18.11 14.75 -20.35
C GLU A 99 16.88 13.97 -19.89
N GLY A 100 16.02 14.59 -19.05
CA GLY A 100 14.83 13.96 -18.49
C GLY A 100 15.05 13.25 -17.15
N LYS A 101 16.22 13.43 -16.54
CA LYS A 101 16.51 12.87 -15.20
C LYS A 101 15.91 13.77 -14.12
N SER A 102 15.21 13.17 -13.16
CA SER A 102 14.63 13.84 -12.00
C SER A 102 15.23 13.27 -10.72
N SER A 103 15.63 14.17 -9.81
CA SER A 103 16.07 13.80 -8.45
C SER A 103 15.10 14.41 -7.44
N CYS A 104 14.56 13.58 -6.55
CA CYS A 104 13.64 13.97 -5.48
C CYS A 104 14.28 13.66 -4.14
N LYS A 105 14.26 14.62 -3.21
CA LYS A 105 14.81 14.42 -1.86
C LYS A 105 13.88 14.97 -0.80
N ILE A 106 13.77 14.27 0.31
CA ILE A 106 13.10 14.71 1.54
C ILE A 106 14.13 14.64 2.66
N ASN A 107 14.36 15.75 3.36
CA ASN A 107 15.38 15.91 4.42
C ASN A 107 16.77 15.41 4.01
N GLY A 108 17.10 15.52 2.70
CA GLY A 108 18.37 15.07 2.13
C GLY A 108 18.36 13.62 1.61
N GLU A 109 17.41 12.81 1.99
CA GLU A 109 17.25 11.43 1.53
C GLU A 109 16.55 11.35 0.17
N THR A 110 17.00 10.45 -0.69
CA THR A 110 16.42 10.26 -2.01
C THR A 110 15.13 9.45 -1.93
N VAL A 111 14.05 10.00 -2.47
CA VAL A 111 12.71 9.38 -2.46
C VAL A 111 12.17 9.21 -3.88
N THR A 112 11.15 8.36 -4.02
CA THR A 112 10.43 8.19 -5.29
C THR A 112 9.44 9.34 -5.53
N VAL A 113 9.10 9.59 -6.79
CA VAL A 113 8.06 10.59 -7.14
C VAL A 113 6.69 10.22 -6.55
N SER A 114 6.41 8.92 -6.42
CA SER A 114 5.16 8.43 -5.81
C SER A 114 5.06 8.80 -4.32
N MET A 115 6.13 8.57 -3.55
CA MET A 115 6.22 8.98 -2.14
C MET A 115 6.06 10.50 -2.00
N LEU A 116 6.77 11.25 -2.86
CA LEU A 116 6.71 12.71 -2.89
C LEU A 116 5.28 13.21 -3.15
N LYS A 117 4.56 12.58 -4.08
CA LYS A 117 3.17 12.93 -4.42
C LYS A 117 2.20 12.63 -3.28
N GLN A 118 2.39 11.50 -2.57
CA GLN A 118 1.57 11.18 -1.40
C GLN A 118 1.75 12.20 -0.28
N ILE A 119 2.99 12.53 0.05
CA ILE A 119 3.29 13.55 1.08
C ILE A 119 2.79 14.93 0.62
N GLY A 120 3.02 15.30 -0.64
CA GLY A 120 2.58 16.56 -1.21
C GLY A 120 1.07 16.77 -1.12
N SER A 121 0.27 15.74 -1.36
CA SER A 121 -1.19 15.79 -1.25
C SER A 121 -1.71 15.96 0.18
N LEU A 122 -0.91 15.62 1.20
CA LEU A 122 -1.24 15.86 2.61
C LEU A 122 -0.80 17.26 3.08
N LEU A 123 0.22 17.85 2.44
CA LEU A 123 0.77 19.15 2.82
C LEU A 123 -0.02 20.32 2.24
N VAL A 124 -0.43 20.20 0.97
CA VAL A 124 -0.95 21.32 0.18
C VAL A 124 -2.19 20.89 -0.60
N ASP A 125 -3.25 21.69 -0.50
CA ASP A 125 -4.41 21.55 -1.37
C ASP A 125 -4.50 22.75 -2.32
N ILE A 126 -4.46 22.46 -3.63
CA ILE A 126 -4.41 23.49 -4.68
C ILE A 126 -5.78 23.56 -5.36
N CYS A 127 -6.44 24.70 -5.20
CA CYS A 127 -7.76 24.98 -5.72
C CYS A 127 -7.66 25.81 -7.01
N GLY A 128 -7.48 25.15 -8.16
CA GLY A 128 -7.33 25.82 -9.45
C GLY A 128 -7.75 24.95 -10.63
N GLN A 129 -7.68 25.52 -11.84
CA GLN A 129 -8.00 24.83 -13.09
C GLN A 129 -6.98 23.72 -13.35
N HIS A 130 -7.43 22.49 -13.61
CA HIS A 130 -6.61 21.28 -13.86
C HIS A 130 -5.92 20.65 -12.65
N ASP A 131 -6.27 21.00 -11.44
CA ASP A 131 -5.70 20.40 -10.24
C ASP A 131 -6.59 19.28 -9.70
N GLY A 132 -5.99 18.13 -9.46
CA GLY A 132 -6.65 16.98 -8.83
C GLY A 132 -6.76 17.18 -7.32
N THR A 133 -7.66 18.06 -6.88
CA THR A 133 -7.95 18.24 -5.46
C THR A 133 -8.52 16.96 -4.85
N MET A 134 -8.31 16.73 -3.56
CA MET A 134 -8.91 15.60 -2.82
C MET A 134 -10.43 15.52 -3.06
N LEU A 135 -11.10 16.66 -3.26
CA LEU A 135 -12.54 16.77 -3.51
C LEU A 135 -12.98 16.31 -4.89
N LEU A 136 -12.08 16.32 -5.89
CA LEU A 136 -12.41 15.81 -7.22
C LEU A 136 -12.36 14.28 -7.30
N ASN A 137 -11.84 13.61 -6.27
CA ASN A 137 -11.83 12.16 -6.19
C ASN A 137 -13.03 11.66 -5.37
N SER A 138 -14.01 11.03 -6.03
CA SER A 138 -15.20 10.50 -5.39
C SER A 138 -14.92 9.53 -4.23
N ASN A 139 -13.77 8.83 -4.25
CA ASN A 139 -13.37 7.93 -3.17
C ASN A 139 -13.15 8.65 -1.83
N ASN A 140 -12.88 9.96 -1.86
CA ASN A 140 -12.65 10.76 -0.65
C ASN A 140 -13.93 11.38 -0.08
N HIS A 141 -15.02 11.41 -0.84
CA HIS A 141 -16.24 12.08 -0.43
C HIS A 141 -16.83 11.51 0.85
N LEU A 142 -16.85 10.17 0.97
CA LEU A 142 -17.37 9.51 2.17
C LEU A 142 -16.51 9.81 3.40
N ALA A 143 -15.18 9.82 3.25
CA ALA A 143 -14.26 10.15 4.34
C ALA A 143 -14.46 11.60 4.81
N LEU A 144 -14.71 12.53 3.88
CA LEU A 144 -14.96 13.92 4.20
C LEU A 144 -16.30 14.12 4.93
N LEU A 145 -17.38 13.46 4.48
CA LEU A 145 -18.66 13.44 5.17
C LEU A 145 -18.50 12.86 6.58
N ASP A 146 -17.78 11.76 6.73
CA ASP A 146 -17.55 11.11 8.00
C ASP A 146 -16.69 11.95 8.97
N SER A 147 -15.73 12.73 8.45
CA SER A 147 -14.94 13.65 9.27
C SER A 147 -15.79 14.79 9.83
N TYR A 148 -16.76 15.27 9.06
CA TYR A 148 -17.71 16.28 9.53
C TYR A 148 -18.71 15.71 10.56
N ALA A 149 -19.13 14.46 10.37
CA ALA A 149 -20.05 13.75 11.26
C ALA A 149 -19.37 13.06 12.46
N LYS A 150 -18.07 13.24 12.67
CA LYS A 150 -17.20 12.48 13.56
C LYS A 150 -17.85 12.12 14.91
N ASP A 151 -18.36 13.08 15.63
CA ASP A 151 -18.93 12.87 16.97
C ASP A 151 -20.22 12.05 16.95
N SER A 152 -21.01 12.17 15.89
CA SER A 152 -22.29 11.45 15.73
C SER A 152 -22.12 10.02 15.24
N LEU A 153 -20.99 9.70 14.59
CA LEU A 153 -20.70 8.37 14.01
C LEU A 153 -19.77 7.52 14.84
N LEU A 154 -19.05 8.12 15.81
CA LEU A 154 -17.94 7.46 16.53
C LEU A 154 -18.38 6.13 17.14
N LYS A 155 -19.44 6.13 17.95
CA LYS A 155 -19.95 4.93 18.64
C LYS A 155 -20.41 3.83 17.68
N ASP A 156 -21.09 4.21 16.61
CA ASP A 156 -21.61 3.24 15.63
C ASP A 156 -20.48 2.67 14.78
N LYS A 157 -19.42 3.44 14.49
CA LYS A 157 -18.21 2.95 13.81
C LYS A 157 -17.36 2.03 14.69
N GLU A 158 -17.21 2.34 15.96
CA GLU A 158 -16.55 1.45 16.93
C GLU A 158 -17.28 0.10 16.99
N LYS A 159 -18.62 0.13 17.13
CA LYS A 159 -19.42 -1.08 17.12
C LYS A 159 -19.34 -1.84 15.81
N LEU A 160 -19.31 -1.15 14.67
CA LEU A 160 -19.12 -1.76 13.34
C LEU A 160 -17.78 -2.50 13.28
N SER A 161 -16.70 -1.88 13.71
CA SER A 161 -15.36 -2.47 13.74
C SER A 161 -15.31 -3.72 14.62
N GLU A 162 -15.93 -3.67 15.80
CA GLU A 162 -16.01 -4.81 16.72
C GLU A 162 -16.77 -5.99 16.11
N LEU A 163 -17.93 -5.72 15.50
CA LEU A 163 -18.74 -6.75 14.83
C LEU A 163 -18.05 -7.35 13.60
N LEU A 164 -17.31 -6.55 12.83
CA LEU A 164 -16.51 -7.04 11.71
C LEU A 164 -15.37 -7.96 12.16
N SER A 165 -14.73 -7.64 13.28
CA SER A 165 -13.70 -8.50 13.88
C SER A 165 -14.29 -9.82 14.34
N LYS A 166 -15.43 -9.79 15.06
CA LYS A 166 -16.15 -11.01 15.49
C LYS A 166 -16.59 -11.87 14.31
N LYS A 167 -17.14 -11.23 13.26
CA LYS A 167 -17.51 -11.95 12.03
C LYS A 167 -16.32 -12.68 11.44
N LYS A 168 -15.16 -12.00 11.33
CA LYS A 168 -13.93 -12.57 10.78
C LYS A 168 -13.39 -13.73 11.62
N GLU A 169 -13.49 -13.65 12.95
CA GLU A 169 -13.12 -14.73 13.86
C GLU A 169 -14.00 -15.97 13.66
N ILE A 170 -15.33 -15.78 13.64
CA ILE A 170 -16.28 -16.88 13.40
C ILE A 170 -16.06 -17.50 12.01
N GLU A 171 -15.85 -16.69 10.98
CA GLU A 171 -15.56 -17.20 9.63
C GLU A 171 -14.26 -18.02 9.58
N LYS A 172 -13.23 -17.58 10.32
CA LYS A 172 -11.99 -18.36 10.46
C LYS A 172 -12.21 -19.67 11.20
N GLU A 173 -13.04 -19.68 12.24
CA GLU A 173 -13.36 -20.87 13.02
C GLU A 173 -14.18 -21.85 12.19
N ILE A 174 -15.21 -21.40 11.46
CA ILE A 174 -15.98 -22.23 10.52
C ILE A 174 -15.05 -22.83 9.45
N LEU A 175 -14.11 -22.06 8.92
CA LEU A 175 -13.16 -22.54 7.91
C LEU A 175 -12.24 -23.65 8.48
N SER A 176 -11.80 -23.50 9.73
CA SER A 176 -10.96 -24.52 10.41
C SER A 176 -11.69 -25.85 10.68
N LEU A 177 -13.03 -25.79 10.75
CA LEU A 177 -13.90 -26.95 10.93
C LEU A 177 -14.43 -27.55 9.62
N GLY A 178 -13.84 -27.17 8.48
CA GLY A 178 -14.18 -27.72 7.16
C GLY A 178 -15.01 -26.78 6.26
N GLY A 179 -15.28 -25.56 6.68
CA GLY A 179 -16.03 -24.57 5.88
C GLY A 179 -17.55 -24.77 5.85
N ASP A 180 -18.22 -24.30 4.79
CA ASP A 180 -19.65 -24.54 4.56
C ASP A 180 -19.92 -26.01 4.19
N ASP A 181 -21.17 -26.49 4.35
CA ASP A 181 -21.54 -27.90 4.21
C ASP A 181 -21.00 -28.59 2.94
N LYS A 182 -21.00 -27.91 1.81
CA LYS A 182 -20.43 -28.45 0.55
C LYS A 182 -18.90 -28.57 0.56
N ASP A 183 -18.24 -27.61 1.17
CA ASP A 183 -16.77 -27.62 1.27
C ASP A 183 -16.31 -28.63 2.31
N ARG A 184 -17.11 -28.81 3.36
CA ARG A 184 -16.92 -29.84 4.40
C ARG A 184 -17.03 -31.22 3.82
N GLU A 185 -18.10 -31.55 3.08
CA GLU A 185 -18.30 -32.83 2.44
C GLU A 185 -17.14 -33.19 1.52
N ARG A 186 -16.70 -32.22 0.68
CA ARG A 186 -15.51 -32.40 -0.17
C ARG A 186 -14.23 -32.63 0.64
N THR A 187 -14.09 -31.93 1.76
CA THR A 187 -12.89 -32.06 2.62
C THR A 187 -12.88 -33.39 3.30
N LEU A 188 -14.03 -33.85 3.80
CA LEU A 188 -14.17 -35.18 4.39
C LEU A 188 -13.90 -36.31 3.37
N ASP A 189 -14.45 -36.20 2.16
CA ASP A 189 -14.20 -37.14 1.07
C ASP A 189 -12.71 -37.19 0.70
N LEU A 190 -12.06 -36.03 0.63
CA LEU A 190 -10.63 -35.96 0.33
C LEU A 190 -9.79 -36.59 1.44
N LEU A 191 -10.08 -36.25 2.69
CA LEU A 191 -9.37 -36.83 3.85
C LEU A 191 -9.60 -38.33 3.95
N ASP A 192 -10.82 -38.81 3.76
CA ASP A 192 -11.15 -40.26 3.75
C ASP A 192 -10.38 -40.99 2.64
N TYR A 193 -10.31 -40.38 1.44
CA TYR A 193 -9.52 -40.95 0.34
C TYR A 193 -8.02 -41.02 0.70
N GLN A 194 -7.45 -39.93 1.25
CA GLN A 194 -6.04 -39.89 1.63
C GLN A 194 -5.70 -40.87 2.75
N ILE A 195 -6.56 -40.95 3.77
CA ILE A 195 -6.43 -41.91 4.88
C ILE A 195 -6.42 -43.35 4.32
N LYS A 196 -7.42 -43.69 3.49
CA LYS A 196 -7.52 -45.02 2.88
C LYS A 196 -6.35 -45.35 1.95
N GLU A 197 -5.88 -44.40 1.17
CA GLU A 197 -4.72 -44.60 0.26
C GLU A 197 -3.46 -44.94 1.06
N ILE A 198 -3.19 -44.23 2.16
CA ILE A 198 -2.01 -44.47 3.00
C ILE A 198 -2.16 -45.74 3.84
N GLU A 199 -3.33 -45.97 4.46
CA GLU A 199 -3.58 -47.17 5.27
C GLU A 199 -3.49 -48.45 4.44
N ASN A 200 -4.08 -48.46 3.23
CA ASN A 200 -4.01 -49.59 2.32
C ASN A 200 -2.58 -49.91 1.87
N ALA A 201 -1.71 -48.93 1.87
CA ALA A 201 -0.32 -49.12 1.54
C ALA A 201 0.45 -49.88 2.64
N ASN A 202 -0.04 -49.87 3.88
CA ASN A 202 0.53 -50.59 5.01
C ASN A 202 2.05 -50.43 5.14
N LEU A 203 2.49 -49.15 5.20
CA LEU A 203 3.89 -48.76 5.22
C LEU A 203 4.57 -49.13 6.52
N LYS A 204 5.84 -49.57 6.42
CA LYS A 204 6.71 -49.84 7.57
C LYS A 204 7.94 -48.96 7.53
N GLU A 205 8.35 -48.42 8.67
CA GLU A 205 9.56 -47.60 8.76
C GLU A 205 10.79 -48.39 8.27
N GLY A 206 11.60 -47.74 7.40
CA GLY A 206 12.80 -48.35 6.82
C GLY A 206 12.54 -49.35 5.71
N GLU A 207 11.26 -49.62 5.32
CA GLU A 207 10.91 -50.57 4.25
C GLU A 207 11.52 -50.17 2.90
N ASP A 208 11.57 -48.88 2.60
CA ASP A 208 12.12 -48.36 1.34
C ASP A 208 13.62 -48.62 1.21
N GLU A 209 14.40 -48.41 2.27
CA GLU A 209 15.83 -48.68 2.29
C GLU A 209 16.12 -50.18 2.15
N GLN A 210 15.33 -51.01 2.84
CA GLN A 210 15.44 -52.47 2.75
C GLN A 210 15.12 -52.96 1.34
N LEU A 211 14.01 -52.45 0.74
CA LEU A 211 13.63 -52.79 -0.65
C LEU A 211 14.68 -52.35 -1.67
N GLU A 212 15.28 -51.16 -1.50
CA GLU A 212 16.36 -50.69 -2.38
C GLU A 212 17.57 -51.63 -2.31
N ASN A 213 17.96 -52.07 -1.12
CA ASN A 213 19.05 -53.04 -0.95
C ASN A 213 18.70 -54.41 -1.59
N ASP A 214 17.50 -54.92 -1.33
CA ASP A 214 17.06 -56.21 -1.88
C ASP A 214 16.99 -56.19 -3.42
N ILE A 215 16.44 -55.10 -3.99
CA ILE A 215 16.42 -54.90 -5.46
C ILE A 215 17.84 -54.78 -6.01
N GLN A 216 18.77 -54.11 -5.33
CA GLN A 216 20.16 -53.99 -5.75
C GLN A 216 20.87 -55.33 -5.76
N VAL A 217 20.66 -56.16 -4.73
CA VAL A 217 21.20 -57.52 -4.67
C VAL A 217 20.61 -58.41 -5.76
N MET A 218 19.27 -58.42 -5.92
CA MET A 218 18.60 -59.21 -6.95
C MET A 218 18.94 -58.79 -8.38
N SER A 219 18.99 -57.51 -8.66
CA SER A 219 19.35 -56.97 -9.99
C SER A 219 20.81 -57.27 -10.39
N ASN A 220 21.70 -57.50 -9.42
CA ASN A 220 23.09 -57.92 -9.64
C ASN A 220 23.34 -59.42 -9.40
N HIS A 221 22.27 -60.20 -9.24
CA HIS A 221 22.35 -61.64 -8.95
C HIS A 221 23.36 -62.38 -9.81
N GLU A 222 23.30 -62.20 -11.14
CA GLU A 222 24.20 -62.85 -12.08
C GLU A 222 25.67 -62.52 -11.85
N LYS A 223 25.96 -61.23 -11.54
CA LYS A 223 27.33 -60.77 -11.25
C LYS A 223 27.83 -61.30 -9.92
N ILE A 224 26.96 -61.36 -8.91
CA ILE A 224 27.27 -61.87 -7.58
C ILE A 224 27.49 -63.38 -7.66
N SER A 225 26.60 -64.12 -8.32
CA SER A 225 26.69 -65.55 -8.53
C SER A 225 27.99 -65.94 -9.23
N ASN A 226 28.30 -65.28 -10.37
CA ASN A 226 29.55 -65.51 -11.11
C ASN A 226 30.79 -65.23 -10.22
N ALA A 227 30.78 -64.13 -9.46
CA ALA A 227 31.91 -63.80 -8.59
C ALA A 227 32.09 -64.82 -7.47
N LEU A 228 30.98 -65.29 -6.87
CA LEU A 228 31.01 -66.31 -5.82
C LEU A 228 31.44 -67.67 -6.37
N GLU A 229 31.00 -68.06 -7.58
CA GLU A 229 31.39 -69.32 -8.24
C GLU A 229 32.88 -69.35 -8.53
N ILE A 230 33.44 -68.22 -9.05
CA ILE A 230 34.89 -68.08 -9.23
C ILE A 230 35.64 -68.17 -7.90
N THR A 231 35.11 -67.49 -6.89
CA THR A 231 35.73 -67.52 -5.54
C THR A 231 35.68 -68.93 -4.94
N TYR A 232 34.53 -69.58 -4.97
CA TYR A 232 34.37 -70.95 -4.43
C TYR A 232 35.26 -71.95 -5.18
N SER A 233 35.32 -71.87 -6.50
CA SER A 233 36.24 -72.72 -7.31
C SER A 233 37.70 -72.47 -7.00
N GLY A 234 38.08 -71.22 -6.69
CA GLY A 234 39.42 -70.86 -6.27
C GLY A 234 39.75 -71.34 -4.82
N LEU A 235 38.74 -71.52 -3.99
CA LEU A 235 38.89 -72.02 -2.62
C LEU A 235 38.87 -73.58 -2.52
N SER A 236 38.46 -74.29 -3.55
CA SER A 236 38.51 -75.80 -3.59
C SER A 236 39.98 -76.21 -3.87
N ASN A 237 40.76 -76.47 -2.85
CA ASN A 237 42.17 -76.65 -3.00
C ASN A 237 42.72 -77.95 -2.41
N ASP A 238 42.69 -78.99 -3.23
CA ASP A 238 43.33 -80.30 -2.92
C ASP A 238 44.83 -80.13 -2.64
N ASN A 239 45.44 -79.05 -3.16
CA ASN A 239 46.85 -78.69 -2.95
C ASN A 239 47.20 -78.26 -1.53
N LEU A 240 46.28 -77.57 -0.82
CA LEU A 240 46.47 -77.20 0.58
C LEU A 240 46.39 -78.39 1.53
N TYR A 241 45.44 -79.29 1.26
CA TYR A 241 45.34 -80.53 1.99
C TYR A 241 46.59 -81.41 1.79
N GLN A 242 47.05 -81.51 0.56
CA GLN A 242 48.30 -82.28 0.27
C GLN A 242 49.52 -81.59 0.91
N ALA A 243 49.60 -80.24 0.91
CA ALA A 243 50.65 -79.52 1.56
C ALA A 243 50.66 -79.74 3.09
N LEU A 244 49.46 -79.69 3.72
CA LEU A 244 49.33 -79.97 5.14
C LEU A 244 49.77 -81.38 5.49
N SER A 245 49.26 -82.39 4.75
CA SER A 245 49.61 -83.82 4.94
C SER A 245 51.12 -84.08 4.78
N ASN A 246 51.76 -83.44 3.78
CA ASN A 246 53.20 -83.57 3.57
C ASN A 246 54.00 -82.90 4.69
N LEU A 247 53.52 -81.74 5.18
CA LEU A 247 54.20 -81.00 6.25
C LEU A 247 54.04 -81.75 7.61
N GLU A 248 52.91 -82.37 7.89
CA GLU A 248 52.70 -83.29 9.05
C GLU A 248 53.62 -84.48 8.97
N LEU A 249 53.77 -85.11 7.79
CA LEU A 249 54.71 -86.20 7.59
C LEU A 249 56.18 -85.78 7.82
N ALA A 250 56.54 -84.60 7.30
CA ALA A 250 57.90 -84.03 7.50
C ALA A 250 58.13 -83.65 8.98
N GLY A 251 57.13 -83.26 9.70
CA GLY A 251 57.15 -82.92 11.12
C GLY A 251 57.53 -84.14 12.01
N ASN A 252 57.29 -85.38 11.54
CA ASN A 252 57.75 -86.57 12.24
C ASN A 252 59.28 -86.73 12.29
N TYR A 253 60.01 -85.93 11.44
CA TYR A 253 61.46 -85.97 11.35
C TYR A 253 62.15 -84.71 11.86
N ASP A 254 61.39 -83.54 11.94
CA ASP A 254 61.92 -82.32 12.52
C ASP A 254 60.76 -81.58 13.24
N ASN A 255 60.93 -81.48 14.60
CA ASN A 255 59.92 -80.80 15.45
C ASN A 255 59.61 -79.35 15.11
N LYS A 256 60.55 -78.66 14.46
CA LYS A 256 60.28 -77.25 13.98
C LYS A 256 59.21 -77.22 12.89
N LEU A 257 59.09 -78.30 12.11
CA LEU A 257 58.10 -78.35 11.03
C LEU A 257 56.67 -78.66 11.56
N LEU A 258 56.54 -79.20 12.76
CA LEU A 258 55.25 -79.37 13.45
C LEU A 258 54.58 -77.97 13.72
N GLU A 259 55.36 -77.01 14.15
CA GLU A 259 54.84 -75.65 14.37
C GLU A 259 54.25 -75.03 13.08
N TYR A 260 54.92 -75.26 11.95
CA TYR A 260 54.38 -74.84 10.66
C TYR A 260 53.17 -75.62 10.22
N ALA A 261 53.11 -76.90 10.52
CA ALA A 261 51.98 -77.77 10.26
C ALA A 261 50.73 -77.32 11.07
N GLU A 262 50.90 -76.98 12.36
CA GLU A 262 49.79 -76.48 13.21
C GLU A 262 49.29 -75.10 12.71
N ARG A 263 50.18 -74.22 12.31
CA ARG A 263 49.76 -72.94 11.71
C ARG A 263 49.02 -73.15 10.40
N LEU A 264 49.50 -74.02 9.50
CA LEU A 264 48.86 -74.36 8.25
C LEU A 264 47.49 -75.01 8.47
N LYS A 265 47.37 -75.84 9.50
CA LYS A 265 46.14 -76.48 9.90
C LYS A 265 45.09 -75.50 10.38
N SER A 266 45.50 -74.46 11.15
CA SER A 266 44.61 -73.38 11.58
C SER A 266 44.08 -72.62 10.39
N VAL A 267 44.97 -72.26 9.44
CA VAL A 267 44.57 -71.59 8.20
C VAL A 267 43.66 -72.44 7.34
N PHE A 268 43.92 -73.73 7.27
CA PHE A 268 43.06 -74.69 6.52
C PHE A 268 41.64 -74.80 7.10
N ILE A 269 41.49 -74.79 8.42
CA ILE A 269 40.18 -74.83 9.09
C ILE A 269 39.42 -73.55 8.80
N GLU A 270 40.07 -72.38 8.94
CA GLU A 270 39.40 -71.07 8.56
C GLU A 270 39.01 -71.05 7.08
N PHE A 271 39.87 -71.57 6.23
CA PHE A 271 39.61 -71.68 4.81
C PHE A 271 38.41 -72.56 4.45
N GLU A 272 38.24 -73.68 5.10
CA GLU A 272 37.06 -74.58 4.98
C GLU A 272 35.82 -73.88 5.49
N ASP A 273 35.87 -73.17 6.61
CA ASP A 273 34.76 -72.42 7.16
C ASP A 273 34.25 -71.33 6.23
N VAL A 274 35.18 -70.49 5.69
CA VAL A 274 34.81 -69.47 4.69
C VAL A 274 34.24 -70.12 3.44
N SER A 275 34.83 -71.23 2.93
CA SER A 275 34.37 -71.91 1.72
C SER A 275 32.96 -72.50 1.96
N SER A 276 32.71 -73.08 3.13
CA SER A 276 31.40 -73.57 3.53
C SER A 276 30.37 -72.49 3.61
N SER A 277 30.72 -71.35 4.24
CA SER A 277 29.85 -70.16 4.35
C SER A 277 29.48 -69.59 2.97
N ILE A 278 30.45 -69.51 2.04
CA ILE A 278 30.16 -69.09 0.65
C ILE A 278 29.22 -70.05 -0.05
N ASN A 279 29.45 -71.39 0.10
CA ASN A 279 28.60 -72.38 -0.51
C ASN A 279 27.19 -72.35 0.07
N GLU A 280 27.04 -72.15 1.37
CA GLU A 280 25.73 -72.01 2.02
C GLU A 280 25.04 -70.73 1.50
N TYR A 281 25.75 -69.63 1.37
CA TYR A 281 25.20 -68.39 0.80
C TYR A 281 24.74 -68.60 -0.65
N MET A 282 25.56 -69.25 -1.51
CA MET A 282 25.21 -69.57 -2.90
C MET A 282 24.00 -70.48 -3.00
N SER A 283 23.89 -71.49 -2.13
CA SER A 283 22.77 -72.43 -2.14
C SER A 283 21.45 -71.81 -1.68
N ASN A 284 21.53 -70.83 -0.80
CA ASN A 284 20.40 -70.03 -0.34
C ASN A 284 20.01 -68.88 -1.30
N MET A 285 20.84 -68.58 -2.28
CA MET A 285 20.63 -67.51 -3.25
C MET A 285 19.68 -67.97 -4.33
N SER A 286 18.38 -67.61 -4.20
CA SER A 286 17.35 -67.86 -5.20
C SER A 286 17.01 -66.60 -5.98
N PHE A 287 16.98 -66.66 -7.30
CA PHE A 287 16.53 -65.60 -8.16
C PHE A 287 15.15 -65.92 -8.75
N SER A 288 14.22 -64.96 -8.58
CA SER A 288 12.90 -65.03 -9.21
C SER A 288 12.60 -63.67 -9.85
N GLU A 289 12.44 -63.67 -11.16
CA GLU A 289 12.09 -62.48 -11.95
C GLU A 289 10.78 -61.85 -11.45
N ASN A 290 9.79 -62.69 -11.11
CA ASN A 290 8.53 -62.23 -10.53
C ASN A 290 8.69 -61.57 -9.14
N GLU A 291 9.68 -62.01 -8.34
CA GLU A 291 9.94 -61.41 -7.03
C GLU A 291 10.61 -60.05 -7.17
N LEU A 292 11.56 -59.89 -8.08
CA LEU A 292 12.17 -58.59 -8.41
C LEU A 292 11.13 -57.57 -8.88
N ASP A 293 10.20 -58.01 -9.76
CA ASP A 293 9.12 -57.16 -10.25
C ASP A 293 8.20 -56.71 -9.11
N ASN A 294 7.85 -57.62 -8.20
CA ASN A 294 7.02 -57.31 -7.04
C ASN A 294 7.69 -56.33 -6.07
N LEU A 295 8.99 -56.49 -5.79
CA LEU A 295 9.74 -55.56 -4.95
C LEU A 295 9.85 -54.17 -5.62
N THR A 296 10.08 -54.16 -6.91
CA THR A 296 10.14 -52.89 -7.69
C THR A 296 8.80 -52.18 -7.67
N LEU A 297 7.70 -52.86 -7.95
CA LEU A 297 6.35 -52.31 -7.83
C LEU A 297 6.04 -51.76 -6.43
N ARG A 298 6.45 -52.53 -5.41
CA ARG A 298 6.27 -52.09 -4.01
C ARG A 298 7.04 -50.80 -3.71
N LEU A 299 8.28 -50.73 -4.14
CA LEU A 299 9.12 -49.55 -3.99
C LEU A 299 8.57 -48.33 -4.76
N GLU A 300 8.08 -48.52 -5.99
CA GLU A 300 7.43 -47.48 -6.77
C GLU A 300 6.19 -46.93 -6.08
N ASN A 301 5.36 -47.81 -5.51
CA ASN A 301 4.20 -47.39 -4.72
C ASN A 301 4.60 -46.53 -3.50
N ILE A 302 5.63 -46.96 -2.75
CA ILE A 302 6.14 -46.18 -1.62
C ILE A 302 6.68 -44.82 -2.10
N LYS A 303 7.49 -44.77 -3.18
CA LYS A 303 8.00 -43.53 -3.75
C LYS A 303 6.87 -42.59 -4.23
N SER A 304 5.80 -43.16 -4.77
CA SER A 304 4.61 -42.36 -5.16
C SER A 304 3.93 -41.71 -3.95
N LEU A 305 3.76 -42.46 -2.86
CA LEU A 305 3.19 -41.95 -1.62
C LEU A 305 4.11 -40.89 -0.96
N LYS A 306 5.41 -41.17 -0.93
CA LYS A 306 6.40 -40.17 -0.45
C LYS A 306 6.33 -38.88 -1.25
N LYS A 307 6.22 -38.92 -2.57
CA LYS A 307 6.07 -37.74 -3.42
C LYS A 307 4.79 -36.95 -3.17
N LYS A 308 3.71 -37.62 -2.75
CA LYS A 308 2.41 -36.98 -2.49
C LYS A 308 2.30 -36.40 -1.07
N TYR A 309 2.82 -37.11 -0.06
CA TYR A 309 2.46 -36.88 1.34
C TYR A 309 3.64 -36.57 2.28
N GLY A 310 4.90 -36.80 1.85
CA GLY A 310 6.08 -36.51 2.67
C GLY A 310 7.37 -37.01 2.05
N ASN A 311 8.52 -36.58 2.54
CA ASN A 311 9.81 -37.00 1.98
C ASN A 311 10.29 -38.37 2.50
N THR A 312 9.83 -38.76 3.68
CA THR A 312 10.14 -40.05 4.35
C THR A 312 8.86 -40.83 4.64
N ILE A 313 8.99 -42.14 4.94
CA ILE A 313 7.84 -42.94 5.38
C ILE A 313 7.27 -42.37 6.70
N GLU A 314 8.15 -41.90 7.60
CA GLU A 314 7.76 -41.28 8.86
C GLU A 314 6.91 -40.02 8.60
N ASP A 315 7.30 -39.14 7.64
CA ASP A 315 6.50 -37.97 7.26
C ASP A 315 5.11 -38.38 6.74
N VAL A 316 5.02 -39.44 5.94
CA VAL A 316 3.75 -39.96 5.42
C VAL A 316 2.86 -40.47 6.52
N LEU A 317 3.41 -41.19 7.52
CA LEU A 317 2.66 -41.68 8.68
C LEU A 317 2.22 -40.52 9.60
N ASN A 318 3.07 -39.55 9.83
CA ASN A 318 2.70 -38.31 10.57
C ASN A 318 1.57 -37.57 9.86
N TYR A 319 1.64 -37.44 8.53
CA TYR A 319 0.57 -36.86 7.74
C TYR A 319 -0.75 -37.65 7.84
N LEU A 320 -0.68 -38.98 7.88
CA LEU A 320 -1.85 -39.82 8.12
C LEU A 320 -2.52 -39.50 9.46
N ASP A 321 -1.75 -39.35 10.53
CA ASP A 321 -2.28 -39.03 11.87
C ASP A 321 -2.88 -37.63 11.91
N GLU A 322 -2.26 -36.66 11.21
CA GLU A 322 -2.85 -35.32 11.02
C GLU A 322 -4.20 -35.39 10.28
N CYS A 323 -4.26 -36.19 9.20
CA CYS A 323 -5.50 -36.36 8.43
C CYS A 323 -6.61 -37.00 9.27
N LYS A 324 -6.29 -38.02 10.07
CA LYS A 324 -7.25 -38.66 11.00
C LYS A 324 -7.76 -37.67 12.03
N THR A 325 -6.86 -36.93 12.66
CA THR A 325 -7.23 -35.90 13.64
C THR A 325 -8.14 -34.84 13.04
N LYS A 326 -7.83 -34.36 11.83
CA LYS A 326 -8.67 -33.41 11.11
C LYS A 326 -10.04 -34.01 10.75
N TYR A 327 -10.06 -35.22 10.25
CA TYR A 327 -11.31 -35.94 9.90
C TYR A 327 -12.25 -36.09 11.11
N GLU A 328 -11.71 -36.55 12.25
CA GLU A 328 -12.47 -36.69 13.49
C GLU A 328 -12.98 -35.36 14.02
N ASN A 329 -12.14 -34.32 13.99
CA ASN A 329 -12.53 -32.98 14.42
C ASN A 329 -13.66 -32.41 13.56
N ILE A 330 -13.59 -32.58 12.24
CA ILE A 330 -14.64 -32.13 11.32
C ILE A 330 -15.93 -32.95 11.54
N GLN A 331 -15.84 -34.25 11.73
CA GLN A 331 -16.99 -35.13 11.94
C GLN A 331 -17.71 -34.85 13.27
N ASN A 332 -16.95 -34.60 14.34
CA ASN A 332 -17.49 -34.36 15.69
C ASN A 332 -17.97 -32.91 15.92
N SER A 333 -17.76 -31.99 14.96
CA SER A 333 -18.03 -30.55 15.13
C SER A 333 -19.38 -30.10 14.54
N GLU A 334 -20.27 -31.00 14.17
CA GLU A 334 -21.52 -30.65 13.52
C GLU A 334 -22.41 -29.70 14.36
N GLU A 335 -22.58 -30.02 15.66
CA GLU A 335 -23.33 -29.14 16.57
C GLU A 335 -22.66 -27.76 16.76
N LEU A 336 -21.32 -27.72 16.80
CA LEU A 336 -20.57 -26.47 16.91
C LEU A 336 -20.70 -25.64 15.63
N LEU A 337 -20.66 -26.27 14.46
CA LEU A 337 -20.85 -25.59 13.18
C LEU A 337 -22.24 -24.96 13.06
N VAL A 338 -23.29 -25.69 13.40
CA VAL A 338 -24.66 -25.14 13.42
C VAL A 338 -24.76 -23.93 14.35
N LYS A 339 -24.12 -23.98 15.50
CA LYS A 339 -24.06 -22.86 16.44
C LYS A 339 -23.31 -21.67 15.87
N LEU A 340 -22.13 -21.88 15.26
CA LEU A 340 -21.32 -20.84 14.64
C LEU A 340 -22.02 -20.19 13.44
N GLN A 341 -22.69 -20.99 12.62
CA GLN A 341 -23.50 -20.49 11.50
C GLN A 341 -24.66 -19.62 12.00
N SER A 342 -25.36 -20.04 13.06
CA SER A 342 -26.39 -19.22 13.69
C SER A 342 -25.82 -17.89 14.23
N GLN A 343 -24.69 -17.92 14.92
CA GLN A 343 -24.02 -16.72 15.41
C GLN A 343 -23.57 -15.79 14.26
N LYS A 344 -23.08 -16.35 13.16
CA LYS A 344 -22.73 -15.58 11.93
C LYS A 344 -23.95 -14.86 11.38
N VAL A 345 -25.10 -15.52 11.29
CA VAL A 345 -26.35 -14.91 10.83
C VAL A 345 -26.79 -13.77 11.75
N ASP A 346 -26.69 -13.94 13.04
CA ASP A 346 -27.08 -12.89 13.99
C ASP A 346 -26.12 -11.70 13.95
N ILE A 347 -24.82 -11.92 13.82
CA ILE A 347 -23.84 -10.85 13.62
C ILE A 347 -24.08 -10.10 12.30
N ILE A 348 -24.44 -10.80 11.22
CA ILE A 348 -24.79 -10.16 9.94
C ILE A 348 -25.99 -9.24 10.10
N LYS A 349 -27.02 -9.66 10.84
CA LYS A 349 -28.19 -8.82 11.14
C LYS A 349 -27.81 -7.60 11.97
N GLU A 350 -26.94 -7.77 12.98
CA GLU A 350 -26.46 -6.65 13.79
C GLU A 350 -25.61 -5.68 12.96
N LEU A 351 -24.71 -6.18 12.12
CA LEU A 351 -23.91 -5.39 11.19
C LEU A 351 -24.81 -4.55 10.28
N TYR A 352 -25.83 -5.19 9.69
CA TYR A 352 -26.79 -4.50 8.82
C TYR A 352 -27.50 -3.38 9.57
N ASN A 353 -27.98 -3.63 10.78
CA ASN A 353 -28.66 -2.63 11.60
C ASN A 353 -27.75 -1.44 11.95
N VAL A 354 -26.48 -1.71 12.28
CA VAL A 354 -25.49 -0.67 12.56
C VAL A 354 -25.20 0.14 11.29
N CYS A 355 -25.01 -0.51 10.14
CA CYS A 355 -24.79 0.17 8.87
C CYS A 355 -25.98 1.04 8.46
N VAL A 356 -27.22 0.58 8.68
CA VAL A 356 -28.44 1.39 8.43
C VAL A 356 -28.48 2.62 9.35
N LYS A 357 -28.06 2.50 10.61
CA LYS A 357 -27.96 3.66 11.52
C LYS A 357 -26.93 4.67 11.02
N ILE A 358 -25.73 4.18 10.64
CA ILE A 358 -24.67 5.00 10.05
C ILE A 358 -25.20 5.72 8.80
N HIS A 359 -25.86 5.01 7.90
CA HIS A 359 -26.47 5.56 6.68
C HIS A 359 -27.47 6.68 7.01
N ASN A 360 -28.40 6.45 7.93
CA ASN A 360 -29.40 7.44 8.32
C ASN A 360 -28.77 8.69 8.97
N THR A 361 -27.70 8.51 9.75
CA THR A 361 -26.94 9.62 10.34
C THR A 361 -26.23 10.42 9.25
N ARG A 362 -25.60 9.75 8.30
CA ARG A 362 -24.96 10.37 7.13
C ARG A 362 -25.94 11.18 6.28
N ILE A 363 -27.13 10.65 6.02
CA ILE A 363 -28.18 11.41 5.28
C ILE A 363 -28.58 12.70 6.00
N LYS A 364 -28.71 12.68 7.34
CA LYS A 364 -29.04 13.88 8.11
C LYS A 364 -27.92 14.92 8.00
N VAL A 365 -26.68 14.49 8.22
CA VAL A 365 -25.50 15.35 8.11
C VAL A 365 -25.31 15.86 6.69
N ALA A 366 -25.54 15.02 5.68
CA ALA A 366 -25.46 15.43 4.27
C ALA A 366 -26.40 16.60 3.96
N LYS A 367 -27.67 16.55 4.43
CA LYS A 367 -28.63 17.67 4.25
C LYS A 367 -28.18 18.96 4.92
N GLU A 368 -27.53 18.86 6.09
CA GLU A 368 -26.96 20.03 6.77
C GLU A 368 -25.81 20.64 5.98
N ILE A 369 -24.94 19.78 5.45
CA ILE A 369 -23.81 20.20 4.60
C ILE A 369 -24.32 20.83 3.31
N GLU A 370 -25.28 20.20 2.62
CA GLU A 370 -25.90 20.73 1.41
C GLU A 370 -26.39 22.16 1.62
N ALA A 371 -27.19 22.37 2.67
CA ALA A 371 -27.73 23.70 3.00
C ALA A 371 -26.62 24.73 3.33
N LYS A 372 -25.58 24.33 4.07
CA LYS A 372 -24.47 25.23 4.41
C LYS A 372 -23.65 25.57 3.17
N VAL A 373 -23.33 24.60 2.33
CA VAL A 373 -22.57 24.82 1.09
C VAL A 373 -23.34 25.71 0.12
N GLU A 374 -24.63 25.47 -0.10
CA GLU A 374 -25.47 26.32 -0.96
C GLU A 374 -25.52 27.77 -0.44
N LYS A 375 -25.62 27.96 0.88
CA LYS A 375 -25.58 29.29 1.51
C LYS A 375 -24.23 29.98 1.28
N GLU A 376 -23.12 29.27 1.45
CA GLU A 376 -21.77 29.81 1.18
C GLU A 376 -21.61 30.19 -0.30
N LEU A 377 -22.05 29.31 -1.21
CA LEU A 377 -22.00 29.56 -2.67
C LEU A 377 -22.83 30.81 -3.07
N ALA A 378 -24.01 30.97 -2.47
CA ALA A 378 -24.83 32.15 -2.72
C ALA A 378 -24.12 33.46 -2.32
N THR A 379 -23.32 33.48 -1.22
CA THR A 379 -22.49 34.64 -0.81
C THR A 379 -21.35 34.90 -1.78
N LEU A 380 -20.85 33.87 -2.48
CA LEU A 380 -19.77 33.97 -3.46
C LEU A 380 -20.25 34.26 -4.89
N GLY A 381 -21.50 34.77 -5.04
CA GLY A 381 -22.07 35.14 -6.33
C GLY A 381 -22.69 33.98 -7.13
N MET A 382 -22.78 32.79 -6.54
CA MET A 382 -23.31 31.58 -7.18
C MET A 382 -24.73 31.25 -6.65
N LYS A 383 -25.68 32.20 -6.78
CA LYS A 383 -27.02 32.14 -6.14
C LYS A 383 -27.93 31.01 -6.62
N ASN A 384 -27.71 30.53 -7.85
CA ASN A 384 -28.55 29.49 -8.47
C ASN A 384 -27.96 28.10 -8.43
N THR A 385 -26.86 27.96 -7.74
CA THR A 385 -26.12 26.69 -7.64
C THR A 385 -26.85 25.69 -6.76
N LYS A 386 -26.90 24.45 -7.21
CA LYS A 386 -27.36 23.30 -6.43
C LYS A 386 -26.23 22.36 -6.12
N PHE A 387 -26.15 21.97 -4.87
CA PHE A 387 -25.19 20.99 -4.37
C PHE A 387 -25.95 19.85 -3.69
N THR A 388 -25.66 18.61 -4.04
CA THR A 388 -26.34 17.43 -3.49
C THR A 388 -25.32 16.32 -3.24
N ILE A 389 -25.47 15.64 -2.13
CA ILE A 389 -24.68 14.45 -1.79
C ILE A 389 -25.52 13.22 -2.14
N MET A 390 -25.16 12.56 -3.24
CA MET A 390 -25.88 11.39 -3.72
C MET A 390 -25.36 10.14 -3.02
N PHE A 391 -26.26 9.33 -2.48
CA PHE A 391 -25.98 8.03 -1.88
C PHE A 391 -26.36 6.91 -2.83
N ASN A 392 -25.62 5.80 -2.77
CA ASN A 392 -26.08 4.55 -3.36
C ASN A 392 -27.35 4.05 -2.66
N GLN A 393 -28.10 3.18 -3.34
CA GLN A 393 -29.25 2.53 -2.72
C GLN A 393 -28.78 1.58 -1.59
N VAL A 394 -29.52 1.57 -0.49
CA VAL A 394 -29.27 0.64 0.62
C VAL A 394 -29.47 -0.79 0.10
N PRO A 395 -28.45 -1.63 0.14
CA PRO A 395 -28.55 -3.01 -0.33
C PRO A 395 -29.46 -3.84 0.58
N ASN A 396 -30.07 -4.88 0.06
CA ASN A 396 -30.71 -5.89 0.88
C ASN A 396 -29.67 -6.62 1.71
N ILE A 397 -30.05 -7.13 2.89
CA ILE A 397 -29.13 -7.79 3.83
C ILE A 397 -28.34 -8.93 3.19
N GLU A 398 -28.95 -9.67 2.26
CA GLU A 398 -28.33 -10.80 1.55
C GLU A 398 -27.18 -10.37 0.61
N ASN A 399 -27.28 -9.14 0.07
CA ASN A 399 -26.32 -8.59 -0.90
C ASN A 399 -25.42 -7.52 -0.29
N ALA A 400 -25.54 -7.27 1.02
CA ALA A 400 -24.80 -6.23 1.70
C ALA A 400 -23.32 -6.62 1.88
N GLN A 401 -22.44 -5.81 1.32
CA GLN A 401 -21.00 -5.91 1.58
C GLN A 401 -20.63 -4.95 2.70
N PHE A 402 -20.18 -5.51 3.82
CA PHE A 402 -19.80 -4.73 4.99
C PHE A 402 -18.31 -4.39 4.93
N THR A 403 -18.01 -3.11 4.87
CA THR A 403 -16.64 -2.58 4.96
C THR A 403 -16.44 -1.87 6.31
N THR A 404 -15.22 -1.46 6.61
CA THR A 404 -14.91 -0.62 7.78
C THR A 404 -15.65 0.72 7.77
N SER A 405 -16.15 1.15 6.61
CA SER A 405 -16.97 2.34 6.42
C SER A 405 -18.47 2.04 6.32
N GLY A 406 -18.91 0.79 6.50
CA GLY A 406 -20.26 0.35 6.23
C GLY A 406 -20.46 -0.04 4.77
N PHE A 407 -21.68 0.17 4.23
CA PHE A 407 -22.03 -0.15 2.85
C PHE A 407 -22.26 1.09 1.96
N ASP A 408 -22.12 2.31 2.51
CA ASP A 408 -22.36 3.52 1.75
C ASP A 408 -21.22 3.84 0.78
N THR A 409 -21.60 4.26 -0.40
CA THR A 409 -20.78 5.04 -1.32
C THR A 409 -21.52 6.33 -1.64
N ILE A 410 -20.79 7.44 -1.71
CA ILE A 410 -21.40 8.73 -1.98
C ILE A 410 -20.66 9.47 -3.09
N GLU A 411 -21.39 10.35 -3.77
CA GLU A 411 -20.82 11.25 -4.77
C GLU A 411 -21.37 12.66 -4.58
N PHE A 412 -20.47 13.65 -4.63
CA PHE A 412 -20.86 15.07 -4.62
C PHE A 412 -21.29 15.48 -6.02
N MET A 413 -22.54 15.94 -6.11
CA MET A 413 -23.15 16.40 -7.34
C MET A 413 -23.35 17.90 -7.31
N PHE A 414 -23.14 18.53 -8.44
CA PHE A 414 -23.16 19.97 -8.59
C PHE A 414 -23.89 20.40 -9.86
N SER A 415 -24.63 21.52 -9.76
CA SER A 415 -25.19 22.23 -10.91
C SER A 415 -24.97 23.73 -10.72
N ALA A 416 -24.37 24.40 -11.68
CA ALA A 416 -24.08 25.84 -11.62
C ALA A 416 -25.36 26.69 -11.78
N ASN A 417 -26.33 26.23 -12.55
CA ASN A 417 -27.53 26.98 -12.92
C ASN A 417 -28.80 26.23 -12.56
N ALA A 418 -29.86 26.98 -12.21
CA ALA A 418 -31.14 26.41 -11.94
C ALA A 418 -31.71 25.72 -13.20
N GLY A 419 -32.18 24.48 -13.06
CA GLY A 419 -32.77 23.70 -14.16
C GLY A 419 -31.78 22.90 -15.00
N GLU A 420 -30.49 23.04 -14.78
CA GLU A 420 -29.47 22.16 -15.37
C GLU A 420 -29.36 20.84 -14.62
N GLN A 421 -28.99 19.81 -15.36
CA GLN A 421 -28.76 18.47 -14.79
C GLN A 421 -27.55 18.49 -13.86
N GLN A 422 -27.74 18.02 -12.65
CA GLN A 422 -26.61 17.84 -11.72
C GLN A 422 -25.60 16.84 -12.29
N ARG A 423 -24.33 17.17 -12.20
CA ARG A 423 -23.23 16.35 -12.69
C ARG A 423 -22.19 16.17 -11.59
N SER A 424 -21.39 15.13 -11.72
CA SER A 424 -20.22 14.94 -10.87
C SER A 424 -19.30 16.17 -10.96
N LEU A 425 -18.77 16.59 -9.82
CA LEU A 425 -17.81 17.71 -9.71
C LEU A 425 -16.65 17.62 -10.70
N VAL A 426 -16.25 16.41 -11.05
CA VAL A 426 -15.05 16.14 -11.87
C VAL A 426 -15.16 16.65 -13.31
N LYS A 427 -16.38 16.94 -13.83
CA LYS A 427 -16.60 17.07 -15.29
C LYS A 427 -17.13 18.44 -15.76
N THR A 428 -17.42 19.41 -14.88
CA THR A 428 -18.40 20.43 -15.33
C THR A 428 -18.11 21.88 -14.98
N ILE A 429 -17.08 22.23 -14.21
CA ILE A 429 -16.94 23.59 -13.63
C ILE A 429 -15.81 24.36 -14.31
N SER A 430 -16.04 25.67 -14.62
CA SER A 430 -14.99 26.59 -15.07
C SER A 430 -13.98 26.87 -13.95
N GLY A 431 -12.73 27.24 -14.26
CA GLY A 431 -11.66 27.44 -13.28
C GLY A 431 -12.06 28.35 -12.11
N GLY A 432 -12.61 29.53 -12.38
CA GLY A 432 -13.02 30.47 -11.34
C GLY A 432 -14.23 30.00 -10.53
N GLU A 433 -15.20 29.32 -11.13
CA GLU A 433 -16.33 28.72 -10.41
C GLU A 433 -15.86 27.57 -9.52
N LEU A 434 -14.94 26.74 -10.01
CA LEU A 434 -14.35 25.65 -9.23
C LEU A 434 -13.62 26.20 -8.01
N SER A 435 -12.79 27.24 -8.16
CA SER A 435 -12.07 27.84 -7.05
C SER A 435 -13.00 28.43 -5.98
N ARG A 436 -14.13 29.08 -6.39
CA ARG A 436 -15.15 29.55 -5.45
C ARG A 436 -15.93 28.42 -4.80
N PHE A 437 -16.28 27.39 -5.55
CA PHE A 437 -16.90 26.18 -5.00
C PHE A 437 -15.98 25.53 -3.96
N MET A 438 -14.69 25.40 -4.28
CA MET A 438 -13.69 24.88 -3.34
C MET A 438 -13.58 25.75 -2.09
N LEU A 439 -13.59 27.07 -2.23
CA LEU A 439 -13.62 27.98 -1.09
C LEU A 439 -14.85 27.76 -0.21
N ALA A 440 -16.05 27.60 -0.80
CA ALA A 440 -17.26 27.32 -0.04
C ALA A 440 -17.17 26.00 0.74
N ILE A 441 -16.74 24.94 0.08
CA ILE A 441 -16.55 23.62 0.72
C ILE A 441 -15.51 23.74 1.85
N LYS A 442 -14.35 24.34 1.60
CA LYS A 442 -13.31 24.51 2.61
C LYS A 442 -13.76 25.34 3.83
N ASN A 443 -14.61 26.35 3.63
CA ASN A 443 -15.24 27.07 4.75
C ASN A 443 -16.17 26.19 5.58
N VAL A 444 -16.94 25.30 4.95
CA VAL A 444 -17.86 24.40 5.66
C VAL A 444 -17.10 23.28 6.40
N PHE A 445 -16.02 22.77 5.82
CA PHE A 445 -15.23 21.67 6.38
C PHE A 445 -13.97 22.10 7.13
N ALA A 446 -13.79 23.38 7.39
CA ALA A 446 -12.55 23.96 7.96
C ALA A 446 -12.06 23.29 9.26
N SER A 447 -12.98 22.75 10.08
CA SER A 447 -12.64 22.05 11.33
C SER A 447 -12.36 20.55 11.16
N CYS A 448 -12.46 20.02 9.95
CA CYS A 448 -12.49 18.58 9.69
C CYS A 448 -11.27 18.07 8.91
N GLU A 449 -10.43 18.95 8.41
CA GLU A 449 -9.28 18.61 7.58
C GLU A 449 -7.95 18.94 8.27
N ASP A 450 -6.95 18.08 8.05
CA ASP A 450 -5.60 18.24 8.63
C ASP A 450 -4.61 18.95 7.68
N THR A 451 -5.05 19.32 6.48
CA THR A 451 -4.21 20.08 5.52
C THR A 451 -4.01 21.50 6.02
N ASN A 452 -2.76 21.96 6.07
CA ASN A 452 -2.42 23.25 6.67
C ASN A 452 -2.24 24.38 5.65
N LEU A 453 -2.13 24.08 4.35
CA LEU A 453 -1.90 25.07 3.30
C LEU A 453 -2.91 24.92 2.16
N LEU A 454 -3.61 26.01 1.86
CA LEU A 454 -4.53 26.12 0.73
C LEU A 454 -4.01 27.14 -0.28
N ILE A 455 -4.05 26.77 -1.54
CA ILE A 455 -3.64 27.65 -2.63
C ILE A 455 -4.84 27.90 -3.54
N PHE A 456 -5.16 29.17 -3.77
CA PHE A 456 -6.23 29.59 -4.67
C PHE A 456 -5.65 30.29 -5.88
N ASP A 457 -5.87 29.72 -7.06
CA ASP A 457 -5.56 30.35 -8.34
C ASP A 457 -6.85 30.68 -9.08
N GLU A 458 -6.88 31.82 -9.76
CA GLU A 458 -8.03 32.30 -10.55
C GLU A 458 -9.37 32.42 -9.79
N ILE A 459 -9.35 32.55 -8.46
CA ILE A 459 -10.59 32.63 -7.65
C ILE A 459 -11.46 33.84 -7.99
N ASP A 460 -10.86 34.86 -8.53
CA ASP A 460 -11.43 36.14 -8.95
C ASP A 460 -11.87 36.17 -10.43
N SER A 461 -11.72 35.07 -11.16
CA SER A 461 -12.18 34.93 -12.54
C SER A 461 -13.70 35.04 -12.63
N GLY A 462 -14.18 35.98 -13.45
CA GLY A 462 -15.61 36.20 -13.68
C GLY A 462 -16.35 36.90 -12.54
N VAL A 463 -15.65 37.49 -11.56
CA VAL A 463 -16.26 38.27 -10.48
C VAL A 463 -15.67 39.68 -10.41
N SER A 464 -16.45 40.61 -9.89
CA SER A 464 -16.03 42.02 -9.72
C SER A 464 -16.77 42.67 -8.54
N GLY A 465 -16.27 43.80 -8.10
CA GLY A 465 -16.93 44.65 -7.13
C GLY A 465 -17.24 43.97 -5.80
N GLU A 466 -18.51 43.93 -5.42
CA GLU A 466 -18.98 43.43 -4.12
C GLU A 466 -18.68 41.95 -3.91
N VAL A 467 -18.83 41.13 -4.96
CA VAL A 467 -18.54 39.69 -4.85
C VAL A 467 -17.05 39.46 -4.61
N GLY A 468 -16.16 40.22 -5.23
CA GLY A 468 -14.73 40.14 -4.97
C GLY A 468 -14.37 40.47 -3.50
N TYR A 469 -15.07 41.43 -2.89
CA TYR A 469 -14.89 41.75 -1.47
C TYR A 469 -15.35 40.57 -0.56
N LEU A 470 -16.50 39.94 -0.88
CA LEU A 470 -17.02 38.80 -0.14
C LEU A 470 -16.08 37.57 -0.27
N VAL A 471 -15.52 37.33 -1.46
CA VAL A 471 -14.49 36.31 -1.67
C VAL A 471 -13.28 36.56 -0.74
N GLY A 472 -12.77 37.81 -0.73
CA GLY A 472 -11.67 38.18 0.14
C GLY A 472 -11.98 38.03 1.63
N GLN A 473 -13.19 38.38 2.06
CA GLN A 473 -13.63 38.16 3.44
C GLN A 473 -13.65 36.66 3.82
N LYS A 474 -14.12 35.79 2.92
CA LYS A 474 -14.13 34.33 3.16
C LYS A 474 -12.70 33.76 3.22
N LEU A 475 -11.80 34.23 2.38
CA LEU A 475 -10.37 33.88 2.48
C LEU A 475 -9.75 34.35 3.80
N ALA A 476 -10.06 35.57 4.24
CA ALA A 476 -9.58 36.10 5.52
C ALA A 476 -10.14 35.34 6.73
N ILE A 477 -11.38 34.83 6.67
CA ILE A 477 -11.93 33.95 7.71
C ILE A 477 -11.19 32.61 7.71
N LEU A 478 -11.03 32.01 6.55
CA LEU A 478 -10.39 30.71 6.37
C LEU A 478 -8.90 30.75 6.77
N SER A 479 -8.24 31.89 6.59
CA SER A 479 -6.82 32.08 6.93
C SER A 479 -6.50 32.03 8.43
N LYS A 480 -7.52 32.05 9.28
CA LYS A 480 -7.33 31.79 10.72
C LYS A 480 -7.03 30.33 11.05
N THR A 481 -7.51 29.44 10.20
CA THR A 481 -7.31 27.99 10.37
C THR A 481 -6.20 27.46 9.46
N TYR A 482 -6.09 28.02 8.26
CA TYR A 482 -5.15 27.57 7.23
C TYR A 482 -4.17 28.68 6.84
N GLN A 483 -2.97 28.31 6.45
CA GLN A 483 -2.14 29.20 5.65
C GLN A 483 -2.75 29.28 4.24
N ILE A 484 -2.99 30.49 3.74
CA ILE A 484 -3.56 30.70 2.40
C ILE A 484 -2.53 31.40 1.52
N ILE A 485 -2.37 30.89 0.30
CA ILE A 485 -1.67 31.56 -0.78
C ILE A 485 -2.69 31.79 -1.90
N CYS A 486 -2.91 33.05 -2.29
CA CYS A 486 -3.88 33.39 -3.33
C CYS A 486 -3.22 34.23 -4.43
N ILE A 487 -3.48 33.87 -5.70
CA ILE A 487 -3.19 34.72 -6.85
C ILE A 487 -4.47 35.48 -7.18
N THR A 488 -4.36 36.82 -7.20
CA THR A 488 -5.49 37.68 -7.54
C THR A 488 -5.05 38.94 -8.28
N HIS A 489 -5.97 39.47 -9.06
CA HIS A 489 -5.86 40.80 -9.68
C HIS A 489 -6.91 41.76 -9.12
N LEU A 490 -7.76 41.33 -8.17
CA LEU A 490 -8.80 42.15 -7.57
C LEU A 490 -8.25 42.95 -6.37
N PRO A 491 -8.39 44.30 -6.38
CA PRO A 491 -8.02 45.16 -5.25
C PRO A 491 -8.72 44.76 -3.94
N GLN A 492 -9.98 44.34 -4.03
CA GLN A 492 -10.82 43.96 -2.89
C GLN A 492 -10.28 42.73 -2.16
N VAL A 493 -9.83 41.70 -2.91
CA VAL A 493 -9.23 40.51 -2.36
C VAL A 493 -7.85 40.83 -1.79
N THR A 494 -7.05 41.61 -2.54
CA THR A 494 -5.71 41.99 -2.13
C THR A 494 -5.71 42.77 -0.80
N ALA A 495 -6.63 43.73 -0.61
CA ALA A 495 -6.69 44.55 0.60
C ALA A 495 -6.96 43.73 1.88
N LEU A 496 -7.60 42.55 1.74
CA LEU A 496 -7.93 41.63 2.86
C LEU A 496 -6.81 40.64 3.20
N ALA A 497 -5.70 40.63 2.46
CA ALA A 497 -4.56 39.79 2.77
C ALA A 497 -3.76 40.28 3.99
N ASP A 498 -2.94 39.43 4.58
CA ASP A 498 -2.03 39.76 5.67
C ASP A 498 -0.62 40.07 5.15
N ASN A 499 -0.22 39.37 4.09
CA ASN A 499 1.12 39.46 3.51
C ASN A 499 1.03 39.65 1.99
N TYR A 500 1.82 40.59 1.48
CA TYR A 500 1.78 41.01 0.08
C TYR A 500 3.12 40.71 -0.60
N ILE A 501 3.12 39.77 -1.54
CA ILE A 501 4.30 39.38 -2.31
C ILE A 501 4.12 39.88 -3.74
N TYR A 502 4.90 40.91 -4.10
CA TYR A 502 4.87 41.54 -5.42
C TYR A 502 5.89 40.91 -6.36
N ILE A 503 5.40 40.35 -7.47
CA ILE A 503 6.23 39.72 -8.50
C ILE A 503 6.28 40.70 -9.70
N SER A 504 7.48 41.15 -10.07
CA SER A 504 7.75 42.05 -11.20
C SER A 504 8.70 41.40 -12.19
N LYS A 505 8.58 41.86 -13.45
CA LYS A 505 9.56 41.57 -14.51
C LYS A 505 10.63 42.63 -14.52
N GLN A 506 11.87 42.23 -14.54
CA GLN A 506 13.01 43.10 -14.81
C GLN A 506 13.72 42.60 -16.08
N VAL A 507 14.03 43.53 -16.97
CA VAL A 507 14.77 43.22 -18.20
C VAL A 507 16.23 43.63 -17.97
N GLU A 508 17.12 42.63 -18.01
CA GLU A 508 18.58 42.86 -17.95
C GLU A 508 19.20 42.36 -19.27
N GLY A 509 19.58 43.33 -20.13
CA GLY A 509 20.08 43.00 -21.48
C GLY A 509 19.00 42.33 -22.34
N GLU A 510 19.30 41.15 -22.88
CA GLU A 510 18.37 40.38 -23.70
C GLU A 510 17.51 39.41 -22.88
N HIS A 511 17.71 39.33 -21.56
CA HIS A 511 17.02 38.37 -20.71
C HIS A 511 16.00 39.03 -19.77
N THR A 512 14.86 38.40 -19.61
CA THR A 512 13.85 38.78 -18.63
C THR A 512 13.96 37.90 -17.39
N LYS A 513 14.00 38.52 -16.22
CA LYS A 513 13.93 37.80 -14.94
C LYS A 513 12.75 38.27 -14.10
N SER A 514 12.16 37.35 -13.34
CA SER A 514 11.15 37.67 -12.33
C SER A 514 11.82 37.90 -10.98
N VAL A 515 11.45 38.98 -10.33
CA VAL A 515 11.94 39.37 -8.99
C VAL A 515 10.74 39.53 -8.07
N ALA A 516 10.86 38.95 -6.86
CA ALA A 516 9.85 39.09 -5.82
C ALA A 516 10.28 40.10 -4.75
N SER A 517 9.35 40.93 -4.31
CA SER A 517 9.51 41.87 -3.20
C SER A 517 8.29 41.86 -2.29
N TYR A 518 8.48 42.22 -1.03
CA TYR A 518 7.39 42.32 -0.06
C TYR A 518 6.96 43.77 0.05
N LEU A 519 5.63 44.01 -0.08
CA LEU A 519 5.10 45.37 0.01
C LEU A 519 4.72 45.70 1.45
N THR A 520 5.06 46.95 1.84
CA THR A 520 4.49 47.55 3.05
C THR A 520 3.06 48.02 2.78
N THR A 521 2.31 48.35 3.84
CA THR A 521 0.93 48.88 3.70
C THR A 521 0.86 50.16 2.90
N GLU A 522 1.90 51.03 2.97
CA GLU A 522 1.97 52.25 2.19
C GLU A 522 2.19 51.97 0.69
N GLN A 523 3.10 51.05 0.38
CA GLN A 523 3.34 50.58 -1.00
C GLN A 523 2.14 49.84 -1.58
N LEU A 524 1.37 49.15 -0.74
CA LEU A 524 0.11 48.49 -1.13
C LEU A 524 -0.89 49.52 -1.65
N ALA A 525 -1.07 50.68 -0.97
CA ALA A 525 -2.01 51.69 -1.41
C ALA A 525 -1.68 52.18 -2.83
N SER A 526 -0.40 52.45 -3.10
CA SER A 526 0.05 52.83 -4.44
C SER A 526 -0.15 51.74 -5.47
N TYR A 527 0.07 50.47 -5.10
CA TYR A 527 -0.17 49.31 -5.98
C TYR A 527 -1.67 49.17 -6.31
N LEU A 528 -2.56 49.30 -5.33
CA LEU A 528 -4.00 49.20 -5.53
C LEU A 528 -4.52 50.24 -6.54
N VAL A 529 -3.95 51.46 -6.53
CA VAL A 529 -4.28 52.50 -7.55
C VAL A 529 -3.99 51.99 -8.95
N THR A 530 -2.88 51.29 -9.16
CA THR A 530 -2.55 50.73 -10.48
C THR A 530 -3.56 49.67 -10.93
N LEU A 531 -4.12 48.87 -9.98
CA LEU A 531 -5.16 47.89 -10.26
C LEU A 531 -6.51 48.49 -10.61
N PHE A 532 -6.82 49.72 -10.14
CA PHE A 532 -8.02 50.47 -10.55
C PHE A 532 -7.92 51.00 -11.98
N GLY A 533 -6.78 50.87 -12.66
CA GLY A 533 -6.57 51.35 -14.01
C GLY A 533 -6.44 52.87 -14.10
N SER A 534 -6.32 53.58 -12.97
CA SER A 534 -6.11 55.02 -12.91
C SER A 534 -4.63 55.35 -12.80
N LYS A 535 -4.17 56.37 -13.53
CA LYS A 535 -2.89 57.00 -13.23
C LYS A 535 -2.98 57.55 -11.81
N GLU A 536 -1.87 57.60 -11.05
CA GLU A 536 -1.80 58.15 -9.70
C GLU A 536 -2.61 59.43 -9.55
N SER A 537 -3.83 59.32 -9.04
CA SER A 537 -4.71 60.43 -8.73
C SER A 537 -4.95 60.44 -7.21
N THR A 538 -5.11 61.63 -6.65
CA THR A 538 -5.43 61.80 -5.22
C THR A 538 -6.68 61.03 -4.84
N ALA A 539 -7.72 61.01 -5.69
CA ALA A 539 -8.95 60.26 -5.49
C ALA A 539 -8.73 58.73 -5.50
N GLY A 540 -7.85 58.23 -6.39
CA GLY A 540 -7.49 56.80 -6.43
C GLY A 540 -6.77 56.36 -5.14
N LEU A 541 -5.87 57.20 -4.61
CA LEU A 541 -5.18 56.91 -3.34
C LEU A 541 -6.12 56.96 -2.13
N GLU A 542 -7.08 57.91 -2.11
CA GLU A 542 -8.10 57.95 -1.05
C GLU A 542 -8.96 56.68 -1.07
N HIS A 543 -9.44 56.25 -2.22
CA HIS A 543 -10.22 55.03 -2.37
C HIS A 543 -9.41 53.77 -1.97
N ALA A 544 -8.12 53.69 -2.34
CA ALA A 544 -7.25 52.59 -1.91
C ALA A 544 -7.08 52.55 -0.38
N LYS A 545 -6.90 53.72 0.26
CA LYS A 545 -6.81 53.83 1.73
C LYS A 545 -8.12 53.47 2.43
N GLU A 546 -9.27 53.86 1.89
CA GLU A 546 -10.59 53.50 2.39
C GLU A 546 -10.77 51.96 2.34
N LEU A 547 -10.39 51.34 1.22
CA LEU A 547 -10.49 49.88 1.06
C LEU A 547 -9.61 49.16 2.08
N ILE A 548 -8.37 49.58 2.28
CA ILE A 548 -7.45 49.00 3.29
C ILE A 548 -8.01 49.20 4.70
N THR A 549 -8.52 50.39 5.01
CA THR A 549 -9.10 50.68 6.34
C THR A 549 -10.34 49.80 6.61
N SER A 550 -11.20 49.61 5.60
CA SER A 550 -12.37 48.76 5.68
C SER A 550 -11.97 47.30 5.90
N ALA A 551 -10.94 46.82 5.22
CA ALA A 551 -10.39 45.48 5.38
C ALA A 551 -9.79 45.29 6.79
N GLN A 552 -9.06 46.27 7.31
CA GLN A 552 -8.51 46.22 8.67
C GLN A 552 -9.61 46.15 9.75
N LYS A 553 -10.65 47.00 9.63
CA LYS A 553 -11.81 46.93 10.55
C LYS A 553 -12.52 45.57 10.52
N PHE A 554 -12.66 44.98 9.35
CA PHE A 554 -13.23 43.64 9.21
C PHE A 554 -12.39 42.62 9.95
N LYS A 555 -11.06 42.62 9.79
CA LYS A 555 -10.14 41.70 10.49
C LYS A 555 -10.13 41.91 12.00
N GLU A 556 -10.19 43.13 12.48
CA GLU A 556 -10.28 43.46 13.91
C GLU A 556 -11.57 42.85 14.52
N ASN A 557 -12.68 42.93 13.80
CA ASN A 557 -13.95 42.35 14.23
C ASN A 557 -13.94 40.78 14.21
N LEU A 558 -13.13 40.20 13.35
CA LEU A 558 -12.92 38.73 13.32
C LEU A 558 -12.07 38.24 14.50
N ASN A 559 -11.29 39.12 15.15
CA ASN A 559 -10.40 38.79 16.26
C ASN A 559 -11.07 39.02 17.63
N LYS A 560 -12.22 39.66 17.65
CA LYS A 560 -13.09 39.83 18.82
C LYS A 560 -14.08 38.67 18.93
#